data_86af6e5032ec1fc21419755248fefcbb
#
_entry.id   86af6e5032ec1fc21419755248fefcbb
#
_cell.length_a   1.000
_cell.length_b   1.000
_cell.length_c   1.000
_cell.angle_alpha   90.00
_cell.angle_beta   90.00
_cell.angle_gamma   90.00
#
_symmetry.space_group_name_H-M   'P 1'
#
loop_
_entity.id
_entity.type
_entity.pdbx_description
1 polymer ?
#
loop_
_entity_poly.entity_id
_entity_poly.type
_entity_poly.pdbx_seq_one_letter_code
_entity_poly.pdbx_strand_id
1 'polypeptide(L)'
;MNRIVLIGRLTADPELRTTQSGKAVTDFNLAVDRRSKDKTDFIKIVVWNDMAKNCVKYLAKGRQAAVSGRLEIDSYDKNGEKRYIAQVVADEVQFLSPKAAQSEDDAVGDEGLPF
;
A
#
# COMPACT_ATOMS: atom_id res chain seq x y z
N MET A 1 -15.96 -2.31 15.30
CA MET A 1 -14.60 -2.73 14.90
C MET A 1 -14.37 -2.36 13.45
N ASN A 2 -13.21 -1.81 13.17
CA ASN A 2 -12.89 -1.34 11.81
C ASN A 2 -11.50 -1.87 11.47
N ARG A 3 -11.45 -2.93 10.70
CA ARG A 3 -10.18 -3.56 10.37
C ARG A 3 -10.24 -4.15 8.98
N ILE A 4 -9.22 -3.90 8.20
CA ILE A 4 -9.14 -4.40 6.83
C ILE A 4 -7.74 -4.95 6.59
N VAL A 5 -7.65 -6.03 5.84
CA VAL A 5 -6.37 -6.63 5.47
C VAL A 5 -6.39 -6.85 3.97
N LEU A 6 -5.37 -6.33 3.30
CA LEU A 6 -5.28 -6.39 1.85
C LEU A 6 -3.89 -6.86 1.43
N ILE A 7 -3.84 -7.62 0.35
CA ILE A 7 -2.58 -8.03 -0.25
C ILE A 7 -2.67 -7.65 -1.73
N GLY A 8 -1.64 -6.94 -2.20
CA GLY A 8 -1.62 -6.51 -3.58
C GLY A 8 -0.27 -5.96 -3.96
N ARG A 9 -0.23 -5.25 -5.08
CA ARG A 9 1.00 -4.68 -5.61
C ARG A 9 0.87 -3.18 -5.72
N LEU A 10 1.98 -2.50 -5.50
CA LEU A 10 2.01 -1.05 -5.67
C LEU A 10 1.94 -0.70 -7.16
N THR A 11 1.19 0.34 -7.46
CA THR A 11 1.05 0.80 -8.85
C THR A 11 2.08 1.86 -9.22
N ALA A 12 2.78 2.40 -8.22
CA ALA A 12 3.80 3.42 -8.41
C ALA A 12 4.73 3.40 -7.21
N ASP A 13 5.88 4.03 -7.36
CA ASP A 13 6.80 4.14 -6.23
C ASP A 13 6.20 5.05 -5.17
N PRO A 14 6.27 4.67 -3.89
CA PRO A 14 5.78 5.56 -2.83
C PRO A 14 6.76 6.70 -2.63
N GLU A 15 6.22 7.88 -2.34
CA GLU A 15 7.05 9.06 -2.10
C GLU A 15 6.78 9.58 -0.70
N LEU A 16 7.85 9.94 -0.02
CA LEU A 16 7.75 10.43 1.34
C LEU A 16 7.43 11.92 1.34
N ARG A 17 6.47 12.32 2.13
CA ARG A 17 6.13 13.72 2.35
C ARG A 17 6.21 14.02 3.83
N THR A 18 6.34 15.29 4.15
CA THR A 18 6.32 15.73 5.54
C THR A 18 5.17 16.72 5.70
N THR A 19 4.34 16.51 6.70
CA THR A 19 3.23 17.41 6.96
C THR A 19 3.73 18.67 7.65
N GLN A 20 2.85 19.66 7.77
CA GLN A 20 3.21 20.90 8.44
C GLN A 20 3.62 20.68 9.90
N SER A 21 3.08 19.65 10.52
CA SER A 21 3.44 19.33 11.90
C SER A 21 4.72 18.51 12.00
N GLY A 22 5.36 18.23 10.88
CA GLY A 22 6.63 17.51 10.89
C GLY A 22 6.52 16.01 10.83
N LYS A 23 5.34 15.47 10.58
CA LYS A 23 5.16 14.03 10.53
C LYS A 23 5.41 13.49 9.13
N ALA A 24 6.05 12.33 9.07
CA ALA A 24 6.29 11.66 7.80
C ALA A 24 5.02 10.93 7.37
N VAL A 25 4.70 10.99 6.09
CA VAL A 25 3.55 10.31 5.54
C VAL A 25 3.85 9.92 4.10
N THR A 26 3.33 8.78 3.69
CA THR A 26 3.34 8.39 2.29
C THR A 26 1.99 7.78 1.96
N ASP A 27 1.62 7.84 0.69
CA ASP A 27 0.46 7.10 0.24
C ASP A 27 0.81 6.42 -1.07
N PHE A 28 0.11 5.36 -1.34
CA PHE A 28 0.28 4.65 -2.60
C PHE A 28 -1.02 3.90 -2.88
N ASN A 29 -1.20 3.55 -4.14
CA ASN A 29 -2.33 2.72 -4.53
C ASN A 29 -1.89 1.28 -4.57
N LEU A 30 -2.69 0.43 -3.95
CA LEU A 30 -2.46 -0.99 -3.93
C LEU A 30 -3.44 -1.64 -4.90
N ALA A 31 -2.92 -2.37 -5.86
CA ALA A 31 -3.75 -3.08 -6.83
C ALA A 31 -4.08 -4.46 -6.26
N VAL A 32 -5.34 -4.68 -5.98
CA VAL A 32 -5.82 -5.92 -5.38
C VAL A 32 -6.72 -6.62 -6.37
N ASP A 33 -6.34 -7.81 -6.78
CA ASP A 33 -7.12 -8.56 -7.75
C ASP A 33 -8.34 -9.17 -7.10
N ARG A 34 -9.47 -9.12 -7.80
CA ARG A 34 -10.66 -9.81 -7.35
C ARG A 34 -10.53 -11.30 -7.64
N ARG A 35 -11.38 -12.07 -7.00
CA ARG A 35 -11.35 -13.51 -7.18
C ARG A 35 -11.51 -13.89 -8.65
N SER A 36 -12.33 -13.18 -9.38
CA SER A 36 -12.57 -13.48 -10.79
C SER A 36 -11.36 -13.17 -11.65
N LYS A 37 -10.44 -12.34 -11.15
CA LYS A 37 -9.25 -11.92 -11.86
C LYS A 37 -9.52 -11.09 -13.11
N ASP A 38 -10.78 -10.82 -13.39
CA ASP A 38 -11.13 -9.94 -14.50
C ASP A 38 -11.04 -8.48 -14.09
N LYS A 39 -11.04 -8.22 -12.80
CA LYS A 39 -11.05 -6.87 -12.29
C LYS A 39 -10.05 -6.71 -11.17
N THR A 40 -9.52 -5.50 -11.08
CA THR A 40 -8.57 -5.14 -10.06
C THR A 40 -9.09 -3.89 -9.36
N ASP A 41 -9.07 -3.91 -8.05
CA ASP A 41 -9.43 -2.73 -7.27
C ASP A 41 -8.17 -1.98 -6.92
N PHE A 42 -8.22 -0.66 -7.02
CA PHE A 42 -7.10 0.20 -6.68
C PHE A 42 -7.47 0.94 -5.41
N ILE A 43 -6.76 0.64 -4.34
CA ILE A 43 -7.12 1.12 -3.02
C ILE A 43 -6.01 2.01 -2.49
N LYS A 44 -6.38 3.22 -2.06
CA LYS A 44 -5.40 4.16 -1.52
C LYS A 44 -5.02 3.75 -0.12
N ILE A 45 -3.73 3.62 0.10
CA ILE A 45 -3.16 3.27 1.41
C ILE A 45 -2.38 4.46 1.92
N VAL A 46 -2.63 4.87 3.15
CA VAL A 46 -1.93 5.97 3.78
C VAL A 46 -1.12 5.40 4.93
N VAL A 47 0.15 5.75 4.99
CA VAL A 47 1.07 5.22 5.99
C VAL A 47 1.80 6.39 6.64
N TRP A 48 1.90 6.35 7.98
CA TRP A 48 2.47 7.44 8.76
C TRP A 48 3.75 7.05 9.47
N ASN A 49 4.57 8.05 9.77
CA ASN A 49 5.70 7.98 10.68
C ASN A 49 6.80 7.02 10.19
N ASP A 50 7.38 6.24 11.08
CA ASP A 50 8.50 5.38 10.71
C ASP A 50 8.10 4.31 9.70
N MET A 51 6.87 3.85 9.78
CA MET A 51 6.37 2.88 8.81
C MET A 51 6.34 3.49 7.41
N ALA A 52 6.02 4.78 7.30
CA ALA A 52 6.05 5.46 6.01
C ALA A 52 7.48 5.50 5.46
N LYS A 53 8.44 5.78 6.31
CA LYS A 53 9.84 5.80 5.90
C LYS A 53 10.29 4.44 5.41
N ASN A 54 9.87 3.38 6.10
CA ASN A 54 10.21 2.02 5.69
C ASN A 54 9.57 1.66 4.36
N CYS A 55 8.33 2.07 4.15
CA CYS A 55 7.65 1.79 2.89
C CYS A 55 8.39 2.43 1.72
N VAL A 56 8.79 3.68 1.88
CA VAL A 56 9.51 4.38 0.81
C VAL A 56 10.86 3.72 0.55
N LYS A 57 11.49 3.24 1.60
CA LYS A 57 12.81 2.63 1.48
C LYS A 57 12.77 1.25 0.81
N TYR A 58 11.76 0.45 1.10
CA TYR A 58 11.75 -0.96 0.70
C TYR A 58 10.71 -1.32 -0.36
N LEU A 59 9.75 -0.46 -0.63
CA LEU A 59 8.73 -0.75 -1.62
C LEU A 59 8.96 0.06 -2.88
N ALA A 60 8.47 -0.47 -3.98
CA ALA A 60 8.58 0.18 -5.28
C ALA A 60 7.43 -0.32 -6.14
N LYS A 61 7.22 0.34 -7.26
CA LYS A 61 6.20 -0.07 -8.22
C LYS A 61 6.33 -1.56 -8.52
N GLY A 62 5.21 -2.25 -8.47
CA GLY A 62 5.16 -3.68 -8.79
C GLY A 62 5.47 -4.60 -7.63
N ARG A 63 5.96 -4.08 -6.53
CA ARG A 63 6.26 -4.93 -5.39
C ARG A 63 5.00 -5.29 -4.63
N GLN A 64 5.03 -6.45 -4.01
CA GLN A 64 3.88 -6.98 -3.30
C GLN A 64 3.96 -6.64 -1.82
N ALA A 65 2.83 -6.25 -1.25
CA ALA A 65 2.75 -5.90 0.16
C ALA A 65 1.45 -6.38 0.74
N ALA A 66 1.47 -6.71 2.02
CA ALA A 66 0.27 -6.99 2.80
C ALA A 66 0.07 -5.80 3.74
N VAL A 67 -1.13 -5.25 3.73
CA VAL A 67 -1.46 -4.06 4.51
C VAL A 67 -2.60 -4.42 5.44
N SER A 68 -2.43 -4.07 6.72
CA SER A 68 -3.48 -4.19 7.72
C SER A 68 -3.74 -2.80 8.28
N GLY A 69 -4.99 -2.45 8.42
CA GLY A 69 -5.34 -1.14 8.93
C GLY A 69 -6.82 -0.97 9.07
N ARG A 70 -7.27 0.27 8.94
CA ARG A 70 -8.69 0.59 9.06
C ARG A 70 -9.14 1.38 7.84
N LEU A 71 -10.40 1.22 7.52
CA LEU A 71 -11.01 1.94 6.41
C LEU A 71 -11.51 3.28 6.90
N GLU A 72 -11.16 4.34 6.17
CA GLU A 72 -11.67 5.68 6.44
C GLU A 72 -12.29 6.21 5.18
N ILE A 73 -13.41 6.90 5.33
CA ILE A 73 -14.09 7.53 4.20
C ILE A 73 -14.21 9.00 4.49
N ASP A 74 -13.60 9.78 3.62
CA ASP A 74 -13.65 11.24 3.72
C ASP A 74 -14.54 11.78 2.62
N SER A 75 -15.04 12.99 2.83
CA SER A 75 -15.85 13.64 1.82
C SER A 75 -15.24 14.99 1.49
N TYR A 76 -15.48 15.43 0.27
CA TYR A 76 -15.05 16.75 -0.17
C TYR A 76 -16.05 17.24 -1.19
N ASP A 77 -16.08 18.57 -1.38
CA ASP A 77 -16.99 19.18 -2.34
C ASP A 77 -16.25 19.45 -3.64
N LYS A 78 -16.87 19.06 -4.75
CA LYS A 78 -16.32 19.35 -6.05
C LYS A 78 -17.45 19.84 -6.93
N ASN A 79 -17.33 21.07 -7.40
CA ASN A 79 -18.34 21.67 -8.27
C ASN A 79 -19.74 21.62 -7.68
N GLY A 80 -19.84 21.83 -6.38
CA GLY A 80 -21.13 21.83 -5.71
C GLY A 80 -21.68 20.46 -5.38
N GLU A 81 -20.94 19.40 -5.70
CA GLU A 81 -21.34 18.03 -5.41
C GLU A 81 -20.47 17.44 -4.33
N LYS A 82 -21.08 16.67 -3.45
CA LYS A 82 -20.33 16.00 -2.40
C LYS A 82 -19.75 14.70 -2.97
N ARG A 83 -18.45 14.56 -2.83
CA ARG A 83 -17.72 13.37 -3.29
C ARG A 83 -17.11 12.66 -2.11
N TYR A 84 -16.95 11.35 -2.24
CA TYR A 84 -16.39 10.55 -1.17
C TYR A 84 -15.14 9.84 -1.68
N ILE A 85 -14.16 9.67 -0.79
CA ILE A 85 -12.97 8.91 -1.10
C ILE A 85 -12.73 7.94 0.03
N ALA A 86 -12.51 6.67 -0.33
CA ALA A 86 -12.21 5.63 0.63
C ALA A 86 -10.70 5.41 0.64
N GLN A 87 -10.14 5.28 1.83
CA GLN A 87 -8.72 5.01 1.97
C GLN A 87 -8.49 4.14 3.18
N VAL A 88 -7.35 3.48 3.20
CA VAL A 88 -6.96 2.61 4.30
C VAL A 88 -5.78 3.26 5.00
N VAL A 89 -5.92 3.50 6.30
CA VAL A 89 -4.81 3.98 7.12
C VAL A 89 -4.15 2.76 7.71
N ALA A 90 -2.90 2.53 7.31
CA ALA A 90 -2.22 1.30 7.66
C ALA A 90 -1.72 1.30 9.10
N ASP A 91 -1.94 0.19 9.78
CA ASP A 91 -1.33 -0.08 11.08
C ASP A 91 -0.07 -0.89 10.89
N GLU A 92 -0.04 -1.71 9.86
CA GLU A 92 1.09 -2.60 9.62
C GLU A 92 1.21 -2.84 8.12
N VAL A 93 2.44 -2.84 7.63
CA VAL A 93 2.72 -3.16 6.23
C VAL A 93 3.81 -4.22 6.22
N GLN A 94 3.54 -5.34 5.56
CA GLN A 94 4.52 -6.40 5.40
C GLN A 94 4.98 -6.43 3.96
N PHE A 95 6.29 -6.50 3.78
CA PHE A 95 6.88 -6.51 2.45
C PHE A 95 7.01 -7.97 2.02
N LEU A 96 6.23 -8.35 1.03
CA LEU A 96 6.15 -9.75 0.61
C LEU A 96 7.10 -10.10 -0.52
N SER A 97 7.44 -9.11 -1.34
CA SER A 97 8.40 -9.34 -2.41
C SER A 97 9.79 -9.07 -1.91
N PRO A 98 10.77 -9.86 -2.33
CA PRO A 98 12.14 -9.52 -1.99
C PRO A 98 12.50 -8.20 -2.65
N LYS A 99 13.37 -7.48 -2.01
CA LYS A 99 13.84 -6.29 -2.61
C LYS A 99 14.79 -6.64 -3.72
N ALA A 100 14.57 -6.42 -4.77
CA ALA A 100 15.46 -6.72 -5.81
C ALA A 100 15.77 -8.11 -5.99
N ALA A 101 16.03 -8.33 -5.91
CA ALA A 101 16.25 -9.24 -6.17
C ALA A 101 16.68 -9.94 -6.27
N GLN A 102 16.59 -9.64 -5.86
CA GLN A 102 16.92 -10.13 -5.80
C GLN A 102 16.90 -10.96 -6.31
N SER A 103 16.81 -10.76 -6.56
CA SER A 103 16.87 -11.42 -7.02
C SER A 103 16.99 -12.31 -7.28
N GLU A 104 17.25 -12.48 -7.55
CA GLU A 104 17.42 -13.32 -7.82
C GLU A 104 17.59 -14.25 -7.44
N ASP A 105 17.74 -14.16 -7.03
CA ASP A 105 18.02 -14.93 -6.58
C ASP A 105 17.58 -15.47 -6.10
N ASP A 106 17.13 -15.11 -5.96
CA ASP A 106 16.86 -15.49 -5.51
C ASP A 106 16.30 -16.18 -5.40
N ALA A 107 16.08 -16.28 -5.75
CA ALA A 107 15.66 -16.85 -5.71
C ALA A 107 15.45 -17.69 -5.41
N VAL A 108 15.59 -17.74 -5.27
CA VAL A 108 15.63 -18.55 -4.88
C VAL A 108 15.30 -18.98 -4.37
N GLY A 109 15.07 -18.72 -4.29
CA GLY A 109 14.82 -18.99 -3.74
C GLY A 109 14.16 -19.29 -3.41
N ASP A 110 13.79 -19.09 -3.40
CA ASP A 110 13.26 -19.26 -3.13
C ASP A 110 12.74 -19.91 -2.90
N GLU A 111 12.88 -20.05 -3.14
CA GLU A 111 12.49 -20.68 -2.85
C GLU A 111 11.78 -21.01 -2.31
N GLY A 112 11.80 -21.05 -2.54
CA GLY A 112 11.02 -21.61 -1.79
C GLY A 112 10.04 -20.94 -1.11
N LEU A 113 9.65 -20.19 -1.44
CA LEU A 113 8.76 -19.60 -0.82
C LEU A 113 7.53 -20.04 -1.05
N PRO A 114 7.01 -20.58 -0.27
CA PRO A 114 5.79 -21.11 -0.46
C PRO A 114 4.79 -20.09 -0.30
N PHE A 115 4.08 -19.82 -0.89
CA PHE A 115 2.93 -19.04 -0.86
C PHE A 115 2.69 -18.50 -2.21
#